data_30b65cdd15b0a2636f0fe4698129b533
#
_entry.id   30b65cdd15b0a2636f0fe4698129b533
#
_cell.length_a   1.000
_cell.length_b   1.000
_cell.length_c   1.000
_cell.angle_alpha   90.00
_cell.angle_beta   90.00
_cell.angle_gamma   90.00
#
_symmetry.space_group_name_H-M   'P 1'
#
loop_
_entity.id
_entity.type
_entity.pdbx_description
1 polymer ?
#
loop_
_entity_poly.entity_id
_entity_poly.type
_entity_poly.pdbx_seq_one_letter_code
_entity_poly.pdbx_strand_id
1 'polypeptide(L)'
;MVIPPWMINITLPNMCNGHCGCQETTFEPVCGADWITYFSPCFAGCTGTVTADDGITPKNYTGCACIKGGLHATPGVCPTPCTAKAIPFVVYMFFLAIVTAIGQAPAFMVLIRVVDVEDKPFALGLQYLATRLFASIPAPIYFGAAIDTSCMMWSTVCGKRGSCWLYDN
;
A
#
# COMPACT_ATOMS: atom_id res chain seq x y z
N MET A 1 6.33 18.98 -8.40
CA MET A 1 5.42 17.87 -8.68
C MET A 1 4.03 18.36 -8.36
N VAL A 2 3.15 18.46 -9.34
CA VAL A 2 1.78 18.96 -9.15
C VAL A 2 0.97 17.79 -8.66
N ILE A 3 0.55 17.83 -7.39
CA ILE A 3 -0.36 16.84 -6.80
C ILE A 3 -1.71 17.02 -7.48
N PRO A 4 -2.29 16.00 -8.13
CA PRO A 4 -3.59 16.14 -8.78
C PRO A 4 -4.70 16.37 -7.74
N PRO A 5 -5.75 17.15 -8.07
CA PRO A 5 -6.74 17.65 -7.11
C PRO A 5 -7.68 16.60 -6.50
N TRP A 6 -7.57 15.33 -6.87
CA TRP A 6 -8.31 14.19 -6.31
C TRP A 6 -7.47 13.38 -5.30
N MET A 7 -6.22 13.80 -5.05
CA MET A 7 -5.33 13.15 -4.11
C MET A 7 -5.52 13.78 -2.73
N ILE A 8 -6.15 13.04 -1.86
CA ILE A 8 -6.23 13.14 -0.40
C ILE A 8 -5.86 14.52 0.14
N ASN A 9 -6.87 15.32 0.36
CA ASN A 9 -6.72 16.54 1.14
C ASN A 9 -6.58 16.13 2.62
N ILE A 10 -5.39 15.66 3.00
CA ILE A 10 -5.01 15.52 4.40
C ILE A 10 -4.79 16.96 4.89
N THR A 11 -5.84 17.72 4.94
CA THR A 11 -5.82 19.02 5.57
C THR A 11 -5.86 18.78 7.06
N LEU A 12 -4.70 18.78 7.66
CA LEU A 12 -4.47 19.06 9.06
C LEU A 12 -5.24 20.35 9.45
N PRO A 13 -5.28 20.81 10.66
CA PRO A 13 -6.30 21.68 11.22
C PRO A 13 -6.81 22.74 10.25
N ASN A 14 -8.10 22.70 9.97
CA ASN A 14 -8.82 23.62 9.12
C ASN A 14 -9.91 24.33 9.96
N MET A 15 -10.55 25.38 9.42
CA MET A 15 -11.60 26.11 10.12
C MET A 15 -12.75 25.22 10.60
N CYS A 16 -13.05 24.12 9.90
CA CYS A 16 -14.15 23.20 10.23
C CYS A 16 -13.82 22.22 11.37
N ASN A 17 -12.55 21.97 11.68
CA ASN A 17 -12.11 21.07 12.74
C ASN A 17 -11.20 21.70 13.79
N GLY A 18 -10.92 23.00 13.65
CA GLY A 18 -10.00 23.72 14.54
C GLY A 18 -10.42 23.73 16.03
N HIS A 19 -11.68 23.50 16.31
CA HIS A 19 -12.22 23.42 17.68
C HIS A 19 -12.23 22.00 18.24
N CYS A 20 -11.92 20.97 17.44
CA CYS A 20 -12.07 19.57 17.83
C CYS A 20 -10.88 19.04 18.63
N GLY A 21 -9.72 19.73 18.66
CA GLY A 21 -8.53 19.29 19.39
C GLY A 21 -7.96 17.94 18.89
N CYS A 22 -8.00 17.69 17.59
CA CYS A 22 -7.64 16.41 17.01
C CYS A 22 -6.16 16.08 17.23
N GLN A 23 -5.87 14.83 17.56
CA GLN A 23 -4.52 14.30 17.71
C GLN A 23 -4.08 13.54 16.46
N GLU A 24 -2.82 13.70 16.07
CA GLU A 24 -2.22 13.04 14.91
C GLU A 24 -1.57 11.67 15.27
N THR A 25 -1.84 11.16 16.46
CA THR A 25 -1.19 9.96 16.98
C THR A 25 -1.73 8.66 16.41
N THR A 26 -3.00 8.65 16.00
CA THR A 26 -3.69 7.45 15.53
C THR A 26 -4.31 7.71 14.16
N PHE A 27 -3.91 6.91 13.18
CA PHE A 27 -4.48 6.95 11.83
C PHE A 27 -5.71 6.06 11.77
N GLU A 28 -6.89 6.65 11.76
CA GLU A 28 -8.20 5.98 11.60
C GLU A 28 -8.92 6.59 10.41
N PRO A 29 -8.60 6.18 9.18
CA PRO A 29 -9.14 6.83 7.99
C PRO A 29 -10.64 6.69 7.89
N VAL A 30 -11.29 7.75 7.42
CA VAL A 30 -12.72 7.76 7.10
C VAL A 30 -12.96 8.34 5.72
N CYS A 31 -13.89 7.75 5.00
CA CYS A 31 -14.31 8.22 3.68
C CYS A 31 -15.52 9.13 3.82
N GLY A 32 -15.37 10.38 3.40
CA GLY A 32 -16.46 11.34 3.33
C GLY A 32 -17.43 11.07 2.17
N ALA A 33 -18.64 11.65 2.26
CA ALA A 33 -19.62 11.62 1.16
C ALA A 33 -19.11 12.35 -0.11
N ASP A 34 -18.07 13.16 0.02
CA ASP A 34 -17.37 13.84 -1.07
C ASP A 34 -16.25 12.99 -1.72
N TRP A 35 -16.16 11.71 -1.37
CA TRP A 35 -15.13 10.77 -1.83
C TRP A 35 -13.70 11.17 -1.44
N ILE A 36 -13.56 12.00 -0.41
CA ILE A 36 -12.26 12.36 0.15
C ILE A 36 -11.99 11.51 1.38
N THR A 37 -10.78 10.94 1.45
CA THR A 37 -10.33 10.22 2.64
C THR A 37 -9.74 11.21 3.64
N TYR A 38 -10.31 11.27 4.83
CA TYR A 38 -9.82 12.06 5.95
C TYR A 38 -8.96 11.21 6.87
N PHE A 39 -7.99 11.84 7.54
CA PHE A 39 -7.06 11.18 8.45
C PHE A 39 -7.75 10.45 9.62
N SER A 40 -8.77 11.08 10.18
CA SER A 40 -9.61 10.49 11.22
C SER A 40 -10.99 11.16 11.23
N PRO A 41 -11.98 10.57 11.93
CA PRO A 41 -13.29 11.20 12.11
C PRO A 41 -13.22 12.60 12.70
N CYS A 42 -12.24 12.83 13.61
CA CYS A 42 -12.01 14.14 14.20
C CYS A 42 -11.60 15.19 13.14
N PHE A 43 -10.66 14.85 12.25
CA PHE A 43 -10.25 15.74 11.17
C PHE A 43 -11.33 15.95 10.11
N ALA A 44 -12.27 15.02 9.96
CA ALA A 44 -13.50 15.22 9.19
C ALA A 44 -14.53 16.12 9.90
N GLY A 45 -14.27 16.51 11.16
CA GLY A 45 -15.16 17.32 11.97
C GLY A 45 -16.42 16.59 12.42
N CYS A 46 -16.36 15.26 12.57
CA CYS A 46 -17.50 14.45 12.97
C CYS A 46 -17.76 14.53 14.48
N THR A 47 -19.02 14.68 14.87
CA THR A 47 -19.46 14.81 16.28
C THR A 47 -20.21 13.59 16.80
N GLY A 48 -20.68 12.70 15.94
CA GLY A 48 -21.46 11.53 16.30
C GLY A 48 -20.99 10.28 15.60
N THR A 49 -21.26 9.12 16.24
CA THR A 49 -20.98 7.80 15.69
C THR A 49 -22.26 6.96 15.71
N VAL A 50 -22.56 6.26 14.63
CA VAL A 50 -23.58 5.22 14.56
C VAL A 50 -22.87 3.88 14.59
N THR A 51 -23.10 3.08 15.61
CA THR A 51 -22.54 1.74 15.75
C THR A 51 -23.34 0.72 14.95
N ALA A 52 -22.69 -0.37 14.55
CA ALA A 52 -23.36 -1.52 13.96
C ALA A 52 -24.19 -2.27 15.02
N ASP A 53 -24.94 -3.28 14.62
CA ASP A 53 -25.82 -4.06 15.50
C ASP A 53 -25.07 -4.79 16.64
N ASP A 54 -23.74 -4.92 16.53
CA ASP A 54 -22.85 -5.42 17.58
C ASP A 54 -22.57 -4.39 18.70
N GLY A 55 -22.95 -3.13 18.50
CA GLY A 55 -22.76 -2.03 19.45
C GLY A 55 -21.31 -1.60 19.68
N ILE A 56 -20.34 -2.23 19.02
CA ILE A 56 -18.89 -2.04 19.25
C ILE A 56 -18.22 -1.38 18.06
N THR A 57 -18.52 -1.82 16.82
CA THR A 57 -17.89 -1.32 15.61
C THR A 57 -18.62 -0.09 15.06
N PRO A 58 -17.91 1.00 14.72
CA PRO A 58 -18.55 2.16 14.08
C PRO A 58 -18.99 1.79 12.66
N LYS A 59 -20.27 1.94 12.36
CA LYS A 59 -20.84 1.72 11.03
C LYS A 59 -20.75 3.00 10.19
N ASN A 60 -21.05 4.14 10.79
CA ASN A 60 -20.97 5.44 10.15
C ASN A 60 -20.67 6.53 11.18
N TYR A 61 -20.04 7.59 10.71
CA TYR A 61 -19.85 8.84 11.46
C TYR A 61 -20.82 9.89 10.97
N THR A 62 -21.33 10.73 11.88
CA THR A 62 -22.33 11.75 11.59
C THR A 62 -21.91 13.11 12.11
N GLY A 63 -22.53 14.18 11.58
CA GLY A 63 -22.23 15.54 12.00
C GLY A 63 -20.85 16.01 11.56
N CYS A 64 -20.36 15.55 10.42
CA CYS A 64 -19.03 15.85 9.91
C CYS A 64 -19.00 17.19 9.18
N ALA A 65 -18.56 18.24 9.86
CA ALA A 65 -18.60 19.62 9.37
C ALA A 65 -17.64 19.90 8.19
N CYS A 66 -16.58 19.10 8.02
CA CYS A 66 -15.59 19.32 6.96
C CYS A 66 -15.96 18.68 5.63
N ILE A 67 -16.97 17.79 5.61
CA ILE A 67 -17.35 17.03 4.42
C ILE A 67 -18.32 17.86 3.56
N LYS A 68 -17.93 18.07 2.30
CA LYS A 68 -18.77 18.79 1.33
C LYS A 68 -19.85 17.86 0.77
N GLY A 69 -21.12 18.29 0.84
CA GLY A 69 -22.24 17.55 0.24
C GLY A 69 -22.89 16.48 1.11
N GLY A 70 -22.43 16.27 2.34
CA GLY A 70 -23.06 15.35 3.29
C GLY A 70 -22.41 15.42 4.65
N LEU A 71 -23.18 15.21 5.73
CA LEU A 71 -22.70 15.26 7.11
C LEU A 71 -22.32 13.87 7.64
N HIS A 72 -21.94 12.93 6.77
CA HIS A 72 -21.63 11.54 7.16
C HIS A 72 -20.35 11.05 6.50
N ALA A 73 -19.67 10.16 7.21
CA ALA A 73 -18.50 9.45 6.73
C ALA A 73 -18.61 7.96 7.07
N THR A 74 -18.00 7.12 6.24
CA THR A 74 -17.87 5.69 6.48
C THR A 74 -16.46 5.37 6.96
N PRO A 75 -16.30 4.40 7.87
CA PRO A 75 -14.96 3.99 8.30
C PRO A 75 -14.17 3.36 7.16
N GLY A 76 -12.88 3.66 7.10
CA GLY A 76 -11.95 3.18 6.09
C GLY A 76 -11.62 4.21 5.02
N VAL A 77 -10.67 3.85 4.14
CA VAL A 77 -10.30 4.67 2.98
C VAL A 77 -11.39 4.60 1.90
N CYS A 78 -11.54 5.65 1.13
CA CYS A 78 -12.49 5.66 0.03
C CYS A 78 -12.17 4.59 -1.00
N PRO A 79 -13.18 3.86 -1.53
CA PRO A 79 -12.95 2.82 -2.53
C PRO A 79 -12.41 3.45 -3.81
N THR A 80 -11.23 3.00 -4.22
CA THR A 80 -10.62 3.40 -5.49
C THR A 80 -10.90 2.33 -6.56
N PRO A 81 -11.05 2.67 -7.84
CA PRO A 81 -11.28 1.71 -8.91
C PRO A 81 -10.00 0.93 -9.26
N CYS A 82 -9.45 0.21 -8.26
CA CYS A 82 -8.22 -0.59 -8.42
C CYS A 82 -8.38 -1.76 -9.38
N THR A 83 -9.58 -2.31 -9.53
CA THR A 83 -9.83 -3.48 -10.39
C THR A 83 -9.44 -3.25 -11.85
N ALA A 84 -9.68 -2.05 -12.37
CA ALA A 84 -9.32 -1.71 -13.75
C ALA A 84 -7.80 -1.73 -14.00
N LYS A 85 -6.98 -1.47 -12.97
CA LYS A 85 -5.50 -1.50 -13.06
C LYS A 85 -4.92 -2.83 -12.56
N ALA A 86 -5.62 -3.52 -11.65
CA ALA A 86 -5.18 -4.81 -11.11
C ALA A 86 -5.21 -5.92 -12.16
N ILE A 87 -6.24 -5.96 -13.01
CA ILE A 87 -6.36 -6.99 -14.06
C ILE A 87 -5.19 -6.96 -15.04
N PRO A 88 -4.85 -5.82 -15.70
CA PRO A 88 -3.70 -5.77 -16.61
C PRO A 88 -2.37 -6.06 -15.89
N PHE A 89 -2.23 -5.68 -14.63
CA PHE A 89 -1.04 -6.01 -13.84
C PHE A 89 -0.90 -7.51 -13.63
N VAL A 90 -1.96 -8.22 -13.24
CA VAL A 90 -1.94 -9.68 -13.04
C VAL A 90 -1.65 -10.39 -14.35
N VAL A 91 -2.25 -9.96 -15.46
CA VAL A 91 -2.00 -10.52 -16.80
C VAL A 91 -0.53 -10.32 -17.19
N TYR A 92 0.03 -9.14 -16.98
CA TYR A 92 1.43 -8.84 -17.24
C TYR A 92 2.37 -9.72 -16.41
N MET A 93 2.11 -9.86 -15.11
CA MET A 93 2.90 -10.73 -14.22
C MET A 93 2.83 -12.19 -14.64
N PHE A 94 1.67 -12.66 -15.09
CA PHE A 94 1.49 -14.01 -15.63
C PHE A 94 2.36 -14.26 -16.87
N PHE A 95 2.37 -13.33 -17.82
CA PHE A 95 3.23 -13.44 -19.01
C PHE A 95 4.72 -13.41 -18.65
N LEU A 96 5.14 -12.54 -17.73
CA LEU A 96 6.52 -12.53 -17.25
C LEU A 96 6.91 -13.86 -16.61
N ALA A 97 6.03 -14.46 -15.81
CA ALA A 97 6.28 -15.75 -15.18
C ALA A 97 6.46 -16.88 -16.24
N ILE A 98 5.65 -16.86 -17.30
CA ILE A 98 5.81 -17.82 -18.41
C ILE A 98 7.17 -17.65 -19.12
N VAL A 99 7.52 -16.42 -19.48
CA VAL A 99 8.79 -16.13 -20.17
C VAL A 99 9.99 -16.55 -19.32
N THR A 100 9.96 -16.25 -18.02
CA THR A 100 11.03 -16.66 -17.10
C THR A 100 11.11 -18.19 -16.94
N ALA A 101 9.97 -18.87 -16.86
CA ALA A 101 9.92 -20.33 -16.75
C ALA A 101 10.47 -21.03 -18.01
N ILE A 102 10.13 -20.50 -19.20
CA ILE A 102 10.66 -21.02 -20.48
C ILE A 102 12.18 -20.85 -20.56
N GLY A 103 12.73 -19.75 -20.06
CA GLY A 103 14.17 -19.51 -20.04
C GLY A 103 14.95 -20.37 -19.05
N GLN A 104 14.34 -20.77 -17.94
CA GLN A 104 15.02 -21.54 -16.90
C GLN A 104 15.29 -22.99 -17.30
N ALA A 105 14.36 -23.66 -17.98
CA ALA A 105 14.50 -25.05 -18.36
C ALA A 105 15.72 -25.31 -19.28
N PRO A 106 15.92 -24.57 -20.38
CA PRO A 106 17.10 -24.76 -21.22
C PRO A 106 18.42 -24.40 -20.52
N ALA A 107 18.43 -23.36 -19.66
CA ALA A 107 19.60 -22.97 -18.88
C ALA A 107 20.06 -24.14 -17.97
N PHE A 108 19.11 -24.78 -17.29
CA PHE A 108 19.39 -25.96 -16.48
C PHE A 108 19.91 -27.15 -17.30
N MET A 109 19.32 -27.41 -18.48
CA MET A 109 19.76 -28.47 -19.37
C MET A 109 21.19 -28.27 -19.92
N VAL A 110 21.53 -27.03 -20.27
CA VAL A 110 22.89 -26.67 -20.72
C VAL A 110 23.89 -26.87 -19.57
N LEU A 111 23.57 -26.46 -18.35
CA LEU A 111 24.43 -26.65 -17.20
C LEU A 111 24.76 -28.12 -16.97
N ILE A 112 23.75 -29.02 -16.99
CA ILE A 112 23.95 -30.47 -16.78
C ILE A 112 24.77 -31.13 -17.90
N ARG A 113 24.69 -30.60 -19.13
CA ARG A 113 25.41 -31.16 -20.28
C ARG A 113 26.87 -30.72 -20.37
N VAL A 114 27.18 -29.51 -19.89
CA VAL A 114 28.52 -28.92 -19.97
C VAL A 114 29.44 -29.40 -18.84
N VAL A 115 28.86 -29.75 -17.68
CA VAL A 115 29.62 -30.13 -16.48
C VAL A 115 29.79 -31.66 -16.43
N ASP A 116 30.98 -32.11 -16.04
CA ASP A 116 31.28 -33.51 -15.82
C ASP A 116 30.39 -34.13 -14.74
N VAL A 117 30.18 -35.45 -14.82
CA VAL A 117 29.21 -36.17 -13.98
C VAL A 117 29.51 -36.01 -12.48
N GLU A 118 30.79 -35.97 -12.12
CA GLU A 118 31.23 -35.85 -10.72
C GLU A 118 30.97 -34.44 -10.15
N ASP A 119 31.04 -33.40 -10.98
CA ASP A 119 30.92 -32.01 -10.57
C ASP A 119 29.49 -31.45 -10.68
N LYS A 120 28.52 -32.19 -11.23
CA LYS A 120 27.13 -31.74 -11.38
C LYS A 120 26.48 -31.27 -10.11
N PRO A 121 26.60 -31.97 -8.97
CA PRO A 121 25.99 -31.48 -7.71
C PRO A 121 26.57 -30.17 -7.26
N PHE A 122 27.88 -29.98 -7.40
CA PHE A 122 28.57 -28.74 -7.03
C PHE A 122 28.14 -27.56 -7.92
N ALA A 123 28.08 -27.76 -9.24
CA ALA A 123 27.68 -26.75 -10.20
C ALA A 123 26.22 -26.28 -9.95
N LEU A 124 25.31 -27.22 -9.66
CA LEU A 124 23.92 -26.90 -9.28
C LEU A 124 23.85 -26.11 -7.97
N GLY A 125 24.60 -26.51 -6.96
CA GLY A 125 24.71 -25.79 -5.70
C GLY A 125 25.19 -24.36 -5.88
N LEU A 126 26.24 -24.17 -6.69
CA LEU A 126 26.78 -22.85 -7.01
C LEU A 126 25.79 -21.97 -7.78
N GLN A 127 25.06 -22.54 -8.74
CA GLN A 127 23.98 -21.84 -9.45
C GLN A 127 22.88 -21.36 -8.49
N TYR A 128 22.41 -22.23 -7.59
CA TYR A 128 21.42 -21.85 -6.59
C TYR A 128 21.94 -20.76 -5.64
N LEU A 129 23.19 -20.90 -5.20
CA LEU A 129 23.83 -19.89 -4.34
C LEU A 129 23.90 -18.54 -5.05
N ALA A 130 24.37 -18.50 -6.27
CA ALA A 130 24.45 -17.30 -7.09
C ALA A 130 23.06 -16.64 -7.27
N THR A 131 22.04 -17.43 -7.61
CA THR A 131 20.66 -16.94 -7.76
C THR A 131 20.14 -16.34 -6.45
N ARG A 132 20.38 -16.99 -5.32
CA ARG A 132 19.96 -16.47 -4.01
C ARG A 132 20.66 -15.18 -3.65
N LEU A 133 21.97 -15.10 -3.85
CA LEU A 133 22.75 -13.91 -3.51
C LEU A 133 22.44 -12.71 -4.40
N PHE A 134 22.34 -12.92 -5.71
CA PHE A 134 22.21 -11.82 -6.68
C PHE A 134 20.77 -11.47 -7.08
N ALA A 135 19.82 -12.40 -6.95
CA ALA A 135 18.44 -12.16 -7.31
C ALA A 135 17.52 -12.09 -6.09
N SER A 136 17.55 -13.09 -5.19
CA SER A 136 16.53 -13.18 -4.13
C SER A 136 16.79 -12.23 -2.96
N ILE A 137 18.04 -11.94 -2.60
CA ILE A 137 18.35 -11.05 -1.48
C ILE A 137 18.17 -9.57 -1.86
N PRO A 138 18.65 -9.08 -3.02
CA PRO A 138 18.49 -7.68 -3.38
C PRO A 138 17.06 -7.31 -3.79
N ALA A 139 16.25 -8.26 -4.30
CA ALA A 139 14.91 -7.98 -4.79
C ALA A 139 13.99 -7.30 -3.75
N PRO A 140 13.83 -7.81 -2.52
CA PRO A 140 13.02 -7.14 -1.49
C PRO A 140 13.50 -5.73 -1.15
N ILE A 141 14.82 -5.50 -1.20
CA ILE A 141 15.41 -4.19 -0.91
C ILE A 141 15.01 -3.19 -1.99
N TYR A 142 15.13 -3.55 -3.27
CA TYR A 142 14.72 -2.69 -4.38
C TYR A 142 13.21 -2.45 -4.40
N PHE A 143 12.41 -3.50 -4.17
CA PHE A 143 10.95 -3.37 -4.09
C PHE A 143 10.53 -2.53 -2.90
N GLY A 144 11.13 -2.74 -1.73
CA GLY A 144 10.87 -1.92 -0.55
C GLY A 144 11.20 -0.45 -0.80
N ALA A 145 12.37 -0.15 -1.36
CA ALA A 145 12.75 1.21 -1.71
C ALA A 145 11.79 1.82 -2.75
N ALA A 146 11.36 1.07 -3.77
CA ALA A 146 10.39 1.54 -4.75
C ALA A 146 9.02 1.83 -4.13
N ILE A 147 8.54 0.97 -3.23
CA ILE A 147 7.29 1.19 -2.50
C ILE A 147 7.41 2.42 -1.58
N ASP A 148 8.53 2.59 -0.91
CA ASP A 148 8.78 3.75 -0.04
C ASP A 148 8.78 5.08 -0.81
N THR A 149 9.13 5.09 -2.09
CA THR A 149 9.03 6.31 -2.93
C THR A 149 7.59 6.74 -3.20
N SER A 150 6.63 5.81 -3.12
CA SER A 150 5.20 6.11 -3.27
C SER A 150 4.50 6.42 -1.94
N CYS A 151 5.24 6.47 -0.84
CA CYS A 151 4.69 6.81 0.46
C CYS A 151 4.35 8.29 0.57
N MET A 152 3.09 8.58 0.87
CA MET A 152 2.58 9.94 1.06
C MET A 152 2.62 10.37 2.52
N MET A 153 2.41 9.43 3.44
CA MET A 153 2.36 9.73 4.87
C MET A 153 3.13 8.69 5.68
N TRP A 154 4.11 9.17 6.42
CA TRP A 154 4.93 8.35 7.33
C TRP A 154 4.44 8.46 8.77
N SER A 155 4.41 7.35 9.47
CA SER A 155 4.27 7.38 10.92
C SER A 155 5.53 7.98 11.56
N THR A 156 5.37 8.71 12.65
CA THR A 156 6.48 9.18 13.48
C THR A 156 6.37 8.55 14.85
N VAL A 157 7.36 7.75 15.22
CA VAL A 157 7.43 7.12 16.55
C VAL A 157 8.69 7.63 17.24
N CYS A 158 8.53 8.33 18.36
CA CYS A 158 9.63 8.90 19.12
C CYS A 158 10.59 9.78 18.26
N GLY A 159 10.03 10.57 17.34
CA GLY A 159 10.81 11.46 16.46
C GLY A 159 11.58 10.76 15.33
N LYS A 160 11.39 9.45 15.15
CA LYS A 160 11.95 8.68 14.03
C LYS A 160 10.85 8.30 13.04
N ARG A 161 11.23 8.26 11.76
CA ARG A 161 10.37 7.78 10.67
C ARG A 161 10.07 6.30 10.88
N GLY A 162 8.78 5.94 10.97
CA GLY A 162 8.28 4.59 11.12
C GLY A 162 7.77 4.00 9.79
N SER A 163 6.68 3.22 9.87
CA SER A 163 6.02 2.62 8.69
C SER A 163 5.22 3.65 7.89
N CYS A 164 5.05 3.41 6.60
CA CYS A 164 4.14 4.20 5.79
C CYS A 164 2.68 3.87 6.12
N TRP A 165 1.86 4.88 6.34
CA TRP A 165 0.43 4.72 6.58
C TRP A 165 -0.40 4.80 5.32
N LEU A 166 0.07 5.55 4.33
CA LEU A 166 -0.67 5.79 3.10
C LEU A 166 0.26 5.85 1.91
N TYR A 167 -0.08 5.07 0.89
CA TYR A 167 0.63 5.02 -0.39
C TYR A 167 -0.17 5.75 -1.47
N ASP A 168 0.54 6.35 -2.44
CA ASP A 168 -0.04 6.89 -3.66
C ASP A 168 -0.57 5.74 -4.54
N ASN A 169 -1.83 5.86 -5.01
CA ASN A 169 -2.53 4.84 -5.80
C ASN A 169 -2.65 5.21 -7.27
#